data_83d7704dc4a1ddf3ae1b1ee94bf70907
#
_entry.id   83d7704dc4a1ddf3ae1b1ee94bf70907
#
_cell.length_a   1.000
_cell.length_b   1.000
_cell.length_c   1.000
_cell.angle_alpha   90.00
_cell.angle_beta   90.00
_cell.angle_gamma   90.00
#
_symmetry.space_group_name_H-M   'P 1'
#
loop_
_entity.id
_entity.type
_entity.pdbx_description
1 polymer ?
#
loop_
_entity_poly.entity_id
_entity_poly.type
_entity_poly.pdbx_seq_one_letter_code
_entity_poly.pdbx_strand_id
1 'polypeptide(L)'
;YNKESTVEISRAMERAAKPLWEAESDGPYGKPKISRFFFVAYSGGAFAGAATENPDRVKEILPVLTKPIRSQPGARAFAQQASLFGRSVGGSRVIKLEITGPSLDLIQPTAQKIFRVVRSEFPPKNGHQVRSVPQMGTGSPQVIIKPIPERLADIGMTARDLAQSLDVYNDGIRILEIPFEGRLIELVLTSNKANTNKIDDLKNLPLILKTGELVRLSQVAEIDLIGVPEQIKRLSGRRVITLQLRPHESISLEDAVLKLQNSVIEPLIKDVPSGISIKLSGTPSKLD
;
A
#
# COMPACT_ATOMS: atom_id res chain seq x y z
N TYR A 1 -4.01 1.07 -5.50
CA TYR A 1 -3.53 0.86 -6.87
C TYR A 1 -3.62 -0.64 -7.21
N ASN A 2 -4.19 -0.98 -8.37
CA ASN A 2 -4.15 -2.32 -8.89
C ASN A 2 -2.74 -2.63 -9.45
N LYS A 3 -2.49 -3.89 -9.78
CA LYS A 3 -1.20 -4.35 -10.30
C LYS A 3 -0.81 -3.63 -11.61
N GLU A 4 -1.77 -3.38 -12.48
CA GLU A 4 -1.55 -2.72 -13.78
C GLU A 4 -1.10 -1.27 -13.60
N SER A 5 -1.81 -0.49 -12.76
CA SER A 5 -1.40 0.88 -12.44
C SER A 5 -0.01 0.95 -11.80
N THR A 6 0.35 -0.06 -11.00
CA THR A 6 1.69 -0.14 -10.39
C THR A 6 2.76 -0.42 -11.45
N VAL A 7 2.45 -1.26 -12.45
CA VAL A 7 3.34 -1.51 -13.59
C VAL A 7 3.52 -0.26 -14.45
N GLU A 8 2.47 0.54 -14.66
CA GLU A 8 2.61 1.82 -15.39
C GLU A 8 3.51 2.81 -14.65
N ILE A 9 3.41 2.87 -13.33
CA ILE A 9 4.32 3.67 -12.50
C ILE A 9 5.77 3.18 -12.67
N SER A 10 5.99 1.85 -12.70
CA SER A 10 7.33 1.30 -12.90
C SER A 10 7.92 1.69 -14.24
N ARG A 11 7.13 1.60 -15.31
CA ARG A 11 7.53 2.03 -16.65
C ARG A 11 7.85 3.53 -16.72
N ALA A 12 7.10 4.35 -15.98
CA ALA A 12 7.38 5.79 -15.89
C ALA A 12 8.69 6.08 -15.17
N MET A 13 9.00 5.34 -14.09
CA MET A 13 10.28 5.44 -13.39
C MET A 13 11.43 4.95 -14.27
N GLU A 14 11.25 3.83 -14.97
CA GLU A 14 12.21 3.28 -15.91
C GLU A 14 12.57 4.31 -16.99
N ARG A 15 11.58 4.89 -17.66
CA ARG A 15 11.81 5.94 -18.66
C ARG A 15 12.56 7.14 -18.11
N ALA A 16 12.32 7.52 -16.85
CA ALA A 16 13.04 8.63 -16.21
C ALA A 16 14.47 8.27 -15.81
N ALA A 17 14.72 7.02 -15.42
CA ALA A 17 16.04 6.53 -15.02
C ALA A 17 16.93 6.13 -16.22
N LYS A 18 16.31 5.66 -17.32
CA LYS A 18 17.01 5.13 -18.50
C LYS A 18 18.14 6.03 -19.03
N PRO A 19 17.95 7.34 -19.21
CA PRO A 19 19.04 8.22 -19.68
C PRO A 19 20.24 8.29 -18.73
N LEU A 20 20.06 7.94 -17.44
CA LEU A 20 21.12 7.95 -16.45
C LEU A 20 21.90 6.62 -16.40
N TRP A 21 21.28 5.49 -16.70
CA TRP A 21 22.01 4.22 -16.73
C TRP A 21 22.64 3.91 -18.10
N GLU A 22 22.08 4.45 -19.19
CA GLU A 22 22.63 4.31 -20.54
C GLU A 22 23.77 5.31 -20.82
N ALA A 23 23.99 6.30 -19.96
CA ALA A 23 25.07 7.25 -20.10
C ALA A 23 26.43 6.57 -19.92
N GLU A 24 27.44 7.03 -20.68
CA GLU A 24 28.84 6.57 -20.53
C GLU A 24 29.50 7.11 -19.26
N SER A 25 29.10 8.31 -18.86
CA SER A 25 29.55 9.01 -17.64
C SER A 25 28.38 9.64 -16.92
N ASP A 26 28.53 10.83 -16.36
CA ASP A 26 27.38 11.59 -15.82
C ASP A 26 26.32 11.81 -16.90
N GLY A 27 25.08 11.54 -16.53
CA GLY A 27 23.94 11.65 -17.43
C GLY A 27 23.43 13.08 -17.62
N PRO A 28 22.24 13.23 -18.23
CA PRO A 28 21.65 14.55 -18.48
C PRO A 28 21.60 15.45 -17.24
N TYR A 29 21.82 16.73 -17.44
CA TYR A 29 21.88 17.76 -16.38
C TYR A 29 22.96 17.51 -15.32
N GLY A 30 24.05 16.82 -15.68
CA GLY A 30 25.16 16.51 -14.77
C GLY A 30 24.76 15.56 -13.62
N LYS A 31 23.67 14.80 -13.77
CA LYS A 31 23.26 13.81 -12.78
C LYS A 31 24.14 12.57 -12.86
N PRO A 32 24.49 11.94 -11.71
CA PRO A 32 25.37 10.79 -11.69
C PRO A 32 24.76 9.60 -12.43
N LYS A 33 25.61 8.85 -13.13
CA LYS A 33 25.26 7.61 -13.80
C LYS A 33 24.71 6.60 -12.81
N ILE A 34 23.60 5.94 -13.17
CA ILE A 34 23.03 4.83 -12.42
C ILE A 34 23.74 3.54 -12.82
N SER A 35 24.36 2.87 -11.87
CA SER A 35 25.04 1.58 -12.08
C SER A 35 24.10 0.39 -11.91
N ARG A 36 23.09 0.51 -11.05
CA ARG A 36 22.11 -0.55 -10.78
C ARG A 36 20.76 0.08 -10.51
N PHE A 37 19.71 -0.55 -11.05
CA PHE A 37 18.31 -0.17 -10.79
C PHE A 37 17.47 -1.43 -10.68
N PHE A 38 16.54 -1.44 -9.71
CA PHE A 38 15.55 -2.47 -9.61
C PHE A 38 14.20 -1.90 -9.18
N PHE A 39 13.14 -2.60 -9.53
CA PHE A 39 11.78 -2.26 -9.18
C PHE A 39 11.01 -3.53 -8.81
N VAL A 40 10.26 -3.46 -7.70
CA VAL A 40 9.38 -4.53 -7.25
C VAL A 40 7.98 -3.97 -7.07
N ALA A 41 7.03 -4.49 -7.84
CA ALA A 41 5.62 -4.16 -7.73
C ALA A 41 4.89 -5.23 -6.91
N TYR A 42 4.03 -4.80 -6.02
CA TYR A 42 3.13 -5.66 -5.25
C TYR A 42 1.75 -5.01 -5.16
N SER A 43 0.76 -5.77 -4.72
CA SER A 43 -0.59 -5.22 -4.55
C SER A 43 -0.58 -4.08 -3.54
N GLY A 44 -1.06 -2.91 -3.95
CA GLY A 44 -1.12 -1.70 -3.12
C GLY A 44 0.14 -0.84 -3.14
N GLY A 45 1.25 -1.25 -3.78
CA GLY A 45 2.46 -0.44 -3.78
C GLY A 45 3.62 -0.95 -4.62
N ALA A 46 4.72 -0.24 -4.50
CA ALA A 46 5.97 -0.59 -5.15
C ALA A 46 7.18 -0.20 -4.30
N PHE A 47 8.28 -0.90 -4.51
CA PHE A 47 9.58 -0.59 -3.95
C PHE A 47 10.61 -0.56 -5.08
N ALA A 48 11.42 0.48 -5.12
CA ALA A 48 12.50 0.62 -6.09
C ALA A 48 13.80 0.98 -5.39
N GLY A 49 14.90 0.57 -5.97
CA GLY A 49 16.22 0.96 -5.52
C GLY A 49 17.13 1.27 -6.70
N ALA A 50 18.05 2.20 -6.48
CA ALA A 50 19.07 2.56 -7.44
C ALA A 50 20.41 2.80 -6.74
N ALA A 51 21.49 2.43 -7.40
CA ALA A 51 22.85 2.77 -7.01
C ALA A 51 23.50 3.61 -8.14
N THR A 52 24.32 4.56 -7.77
CA THR A 52 25.11 5.39 -8.69
C THR A 52 26.55 4.90 -8.72
N GLU A 53 27.28 5.16 -9.80
CA GLU A 53 28.72 4.89 -9.87
C GLU A 53 29.47 5.67 -8.80
N ASN A 54 29.08 6.93 -8.56
CA ASN A 54 29.57 7.71 -7.44
C ASN A 54 28.58 7.68 -6.27
N PRO A 55 28.84 6.92 -5.18
CA PRO A 55 27.92 6.78 -4.05
C PRO A 55 27.62 8.08 -3.32
N ASP A 56 28.54 9.04 -3.31
CA ASP A 56 28.37 10.32 -2.60
C ASP A 56 27.30 11.19 -3.24
N ARG A 57 27.03 10.97 -4.53
CA ARG A 57 26.07 11.73 -5.32
C ARG A 57 24.70 11.07 -5.46
N VAL A 58 24.46 9.95 -4.81
CA VAL A 58 23.19 9.18 -4.92
C VAL A 58 21.97 10.02 -4.55
N LYS A 59 22.08 11.02 -3.70
CA LYS A 59 20.98 11.92 -3.34
C LYS A 59 20.45 12.70 -4.55
N GLU A 60 21.28 12.94 -5.55
CA GLU A 60 20.91 13.74 -6.73
C GLU A 60 19.92 13.02 -7.66
N ILE A 61 19.87 11.68 -7.63
CA ILE A 61 18.91 10.90 -8.43
C ILE A 61 17.54 10.75 -7.75
N LEU A 62 17.41 11.03 -6.45
CA LEU A 62 16.13 10.87 -5.73
C LEU A 62 14.97 11.66 -6.37
N PRO A 63 15.15 12.94 -6.78
CA PRO A 63 14.12 13.69 -7.48
C PRO A 63 13.73 13.06 -8.83
N VAL A 64 14.69 12.50 -9.57
CA VAL A 64 14.46 11.88 -10.88
C VAL A 64 13.54 10.68 -10.72
N LEU A 65 13.77 9.83 -9.72
CA LEU A 65 12.97 8.63 -9.45
C LEU A 65 11.62 8.94 -8.84
N THR A 66 11.47 10.01 -8.07
CA THR A 66 10.22 10.34 -7.37
C THR A 66 9.27 11.21 -8.19
N LYS A 67 9.78 12.02 -9.12
CA LYS A 67 8.96 12.92 -9.95
C LYS A 67 7.87 12.18 -10.75
N PRO A 68 8.17 11.05 -11.44
CA PRO A 68 7.14 10.30 -12.18
C PRO A 68 6.00 9.78 -11.32
N ILE A 69 6.30 9.45 -10.06
CA ILE A 69 5.28 8.95 -9.12
C ILE A 69 4.40 10.10 -8.62
N ARG A 70 5.00 11.24 -8.32
CA ARG A 70 4.27 12.41 -7.81
C ARG A 70 3.29 13.00 -8.83
N SER A 71 3.50 12.77 -10.11
CA SER A 71 2.58 13.18 -11.17
C SER A 71 1.35 12.28 -11.32
N GLN A 72 1.34 11.12 -10.66
CA GLN A 72 0.20 10.19 -10.71
C GLN A 72 -0.83 10.51 -9.61
N PRO A 73 -2.12 10.66 -9.96
CA PRO A 73 -3.17 10.92 -8.97
C PRO A 73 -3.22 9.85 -7.89
N GLY A 74 -3.23 10.27 -6.63
CA GLY A 74 -3.31 9.35 -5.48
C GLY A 74 -2.03 8.60 -5.13
N ALA A 75 -0.97 8.65 -5.96
CA ALA A 75 0.31 8.04 -5.66
C ALA A 75 1.16 8.91 -4.71
N ARG A 76 1.90 8.26 -3.82
CA ARG A 76 2.84 8.90 -2.90
C ARG A 76 4.20 8.24 -3.01
N ALA A 77 5.24 9.04 -3.21
CA ALA A 77 6.62 8.57 -3.26
C ALA A 77 7.40 9.04 -2.05
N PHE A 78 8.16 8.12 -1.47
CA PHE A 78 9.14 8.39 -0.44
C PHE A 78 10.47 7.85 -0.92
N ALA A 79 11.49 8.69 -0.97
CA ALA A 79 12.82 8.28 -1.37
C ALA A 79 13.83 8.66 -0.29
N GLN A 80 14.80 7.79 -0.08
CA GLN A 80 15.87 8.00 0.89
C GLN A 80 17.13 7.30 0.45
N GLN A 81 18.28 7.84 0.81
CA GLN A 81 19.53 7.13 0.72
C GLN A 81 19.56 6.01 1.76
N ALA A 82 19.90 4.79 1.34
CA ALA A 82 20.13 3.70 2.27
C ALA A 82 21.42 3.95 3.07
N SER A 83 21.41 3.66 4.37
CA SER A 83 22.63 3.68 5.17
C SER A 83 23.48 2.45 4.86
N LEU A 84 24.78 2.64 4.66
CA LEU A 84 25.75 1.55 4.47
C LEU A 84 25.87 0.65 5.70
N PHE A 85 25.61 1.19 6.88
CA PHE A 85 25.74 0.48 8.16
C PHE A 85 24.42 -0.12 8.67
N GLY A 86 23.43 -0.26 7.80
CA GLY A 86 22.13 -0.83 8.14
C GLY A 86 21.26 0.09 8.99
N ARG A 87 20.16 -0.46 9.50
CA ARG A 87 19.17 0.30 10.30
C ARG A 87 19.64 0.61 11.72
N SER A 88 20.76 0.05 12.18
CA SER A 88 21.18 0.06 13.59
C SER A 88 22.30 1.06 13.90
N VAL A 89 23.12 1.45 12.96
CA VAL A 89 24.27 2.34 13.19
C VAL A 89 23.99 3.71 12.61
N GLY A 90 23.78 4.69 13.48
CA GLY A 90 23.45 6.07 13.12
C GLY A 90 21.96 6.42 13.19
N GLY A 91 21.10 5.52 13.70
CA GLY A 91 19.68 5.76 13.96
C GLY A 91 18.90 6.24 12.73
N SER A 92 17.81 5.60 12.37
CA SER A 92 16.93 6.21 11.38
C SER A 92 16.40 7.52 11.97
N ARG A 93 16.62 8.65 11.29
CA ARG A 93 16.02 9.95 11.69
C ARG A 93 14.49 9.92 11.55
N VAL A 94 13.86 8.94 12.19
CA VAL A 94 12.42 8.73 12.15
C VAL A 94 11.86 8.77 13.56
N ILE A 95 11.03 9.76 13.80
CA ILE A 95 10.21 9.86 14.99
C ILE A 95 8.92 9.10 14.73
N LYS A 96 8.54 8.24 15.66
CA LYS A 96 7.30 7.48 15.59
C LYS A 96 6.31 7.99 16.62
N LEU A 97 5.12 8.31 16.19
CA LEU A 97 4.00 8.65 17.06
C LEU A 97 3.00 7.50 16.98
N GLU A 98 2.88 6.73 18.03
CA GLU A 98 2.04 5.55 18.13
C GLU A 98 0.71 5.92 18.78
N ILE A 99 -0.37 5.73 18.02
CA ILE A 99 -1.74 5.99 18.44
C ILE A 99 -2.41 4.65 18.62
N THR A 100 -2.67 4.27 19.87
CA THR A 100 -3.22 2.95 20.22
C THR A 100 -4.61 3.07 20.82
N GLY A 101 -5.45 2.09 20.56
CA GLY A 101 -6.83 2.04 21.09
C GLY A 101 -7.49 0.68 20.93
N PRO A 102 -8.73 0.52 21.41
CA PRO A 102 -9.45 -0.76 21.41
C PRO A 102 -9.90 -1.16 20.00
N SER A 103 -10.33 -0.23 19.16
CA SER A 103 -10.79 -0.49 17.79
C SER A 103 -10.16 0.47 16.79
N LEU A 104 -10.13 0.05 15.52
CA LEU A 104 -9.60 0.87 14.43
C LEU A 104 -10.49 2.10 14.18
N ASP A 105 -11.80 1.93 14.27
CA ASP A 105 -12.79 2.99 14.05
C ASP A 105 -12.64 4.15 15.02
N LEU A 106 -12.22 3.88 16.27
CA LEU A 106 -11.95 4.91 17.27
C LEU A 106 -10.61 5.62 17.05
N ILE A 107 -9.56 4.89 16.69
CA ILE A 107 -8.22 5.49 16.55
C ILE A 107 -8.03 6.20 15.21
N GLN A 108 -8.73 5.79 14.15
CA GLN A 108 -8.53 6.33 12.80
C GLN A 108 -8.87 7.82 12.68
N PRO A 109 -10.01 8.34 13.18
CA PRO A 109 -10.31 9.77 13.15
C PRO A 109 -9.28 10.60 13.92
N THR A 110 -8.88 10.10 15.12
CA THR A 110 -7.85 10.74 15.94
C THR A 110 -6.51 10.77 15.22
N ALA A 111 -6.09 9.65 14.64
CA ALA A 111 -4.86 9.56 13.87
C ALA A 111 -4.87 10.48 12.64
N GLN A 112 -6.01 10.62 11.95
CA GLN A 112 -6.16 11.54 10.83
C GLN A 112 -6.06 13.01 11.27
N LYS A 113 -6.66 13.38 12.44
CA LYS A 113 -6.55 14.72 13.01
C LYS A 113 -5.09 15.05 13.30
N ILE A 114 -4.40 14.16 14.01
CA ILE A 114 -2.98 14.30 14.36
C ILE A 114 -2.11 14.36 13.10
N PHE A 115 -2.35 13.48 12.12
CA PHE A 115 -1.61 13.47 10.87
C PHE A 115 -1.69 14.80 10.11
N ARG A 116 -2.87 15.42 10.08
CA ARG A 116 -3.04 16.74 9.45
C ARG A 116 -2.23 17.81 10.16
N VAL A 117 -2.25 17.84 11.50
CA VAL A 117 -1.48 18.81 12.29
C VAL A 117 0.02 18.56 12.15
N VAL A 118 0.49 17.31 12.23
CA VAL A 118 1.91 16.98 11.98
C VAL A 118 2.34 17.44 10.59
N ARG A 119 1.50 17.27 9.58
CA ARG A 119 1.83 17.67 8.21
C ARG A 119 1.81 19.18 7.98
N SER A 120 1.05 19.95 8.77
CA SER A 120 1.10 21.42 8.75
C SER A 120 2.36 21.93 9.43
N GLU A 121 2.78 21.34 10.55
CA GLU A 121 3.99 21.71 11.28
C GLU A 121 5.28 21.27 10.57
N PHE A 122 5.22 20.14 9.85
CA PHE A 122 6.31 19.57 9.08
C PHE A 122 5.93 19.41 7.62
N PRO A 123 5.80 20.52 6.87
CA PRO A 123 5.29 20.48 5.51
C PRO A 123 6.28 19.78 4.55
N PRO A 124 5.78 18.97 3.61
CA PRO A 124 6.62 18.25 2.65
C PRO A 124 7.43 19.17 1.73
N LYS A 125 6.95 20.40 1.50
CA LYS A 125 7.68 21.41 0.72
C LYS A 125 9.04 21.78 1.31
N ASN A 126 9.20 21.62 2.64
CA ASN A 126 10.44 21.87 3.37
C ASN A 126 11.30 20.59 3.48
N GLY A 127 11.00 19.54 2.73
CA GLY A 127 11.75 18.27 2.74
C GLY A 127 11.38 17.30 3.85
N HIS A 128 10.40 17.62 4.69
CA HIS A 128 9.90 16.71 5.70
C HIS A 128 9.06 15.59 5.08
N GLN A 129 9.11 14.40 5.67
CA GLN A 129 8.32 13.26 5.23
C GLN A 129 7.45 12.75 6.39
N VAL A 130 6.15 12.69 6.17
CA VAL A 130 5.18 12.16 7.14
C VAL A 130 4.39 11.06 6.49
N ARG A 131 4.33 9.89 7.12
CA ARG A 131 3.52 8.76 6.66
C ARG A 131 2.84 8.05 7.82
N SER A 132 1.72 7.40 7.55
CA SER A 132 1.05 6.50 8.50
C SER A 132 1.36 5.04 8.19
N VAL A 133 1.44 4.24 9.22
CA VAL A 133 1.61 2.78 9.11
C VAL A 133 0.67 2.11 10.13
N PRO A 134 -0.35 1.37 9.70
CA PRO A 134 -0.78 1.18 8.32
C PRO A 134 -1.21 2.50 7.64
N GLN A 135 -1.29 2.46 6.31
CA GLN A 135 -1.74 3.62 5.55
C GLN A 135 -3.19 3.95 5.94
N MET A 136 -3.45 5.21 6.26
CA MET A 136 -4.81 5.69 6.55
C MET A 136 -5.49 6.10 5.23
N GLY A 137 -6.74 5.71 5.09
CA GLY A 137 -7.53 6.06 3.92
C GLY A 137 -8.76 5.18 3.81
N THR A 138 -9.38 5.19 2.66
CA THR A 138 -10.55 4.34 2.34
C THR A 138 -10.22 2.86 2.22
N GLY A 139 -8.95 2.47 2.42
CA GLY A 139 -8.48 1.10 2.22
C GLY A 139 -8.39 0.70 0.75
N SER A 140 -7.98 -0.54 0.52
CA SER A 140 -8.05 -1.14 -0.81
C SER A 140 -9.48 -1.50 -1.14
N PRO A 141 -9.98 -1.17 -2.35
CA PRO A 141 -11.31 -1.56 -2.75
C PRO A 141 -11.38 -3.09 -2.85
N GLN A 142 -12.34 -3.68 -2.15
CA GLN A 142 -12.66 -5.10 -2.24
C GLN A 142 -14.12 -5.29 -2.64
N VAL A 143 -14.34 -6.23 -3.52
CA VAL A 143 -15.68 -6.66 -3.89
C VAL A 143 -16.10 -7.75 -2.90
N ILE A 144 -17.19 -7.52 -2.19
CA ILE A 144 -17.84 -8.54 -1.36
C ILE A 144 -19.07 -9.04 -2.07
N ILE A 145 -19.14 -10.35 -2.24
CA ILE A 145 -20.29 -11.03 -2.81
C ILE A 145 -20.99 -11.79 -1.67
N LYS A 146 -22.19 -11.35 -1.33
CA LYS A 146 -23.02 -11.95 -0.29
C LYS A 146 -24.11 -12.79 -0.93
N PRO A 147 -24.07 -14.12 -0.82
CA PRO A 147 -25.14 -14.96 -1.36
C PRO A 147 -26.45 -14.69 -0.65
N ILE A 148 -27.55 -14.74 -1.40
CA ILE A 148 -28.93 -14.66 -0.88
C ILE A 148 -29.46 -16.10 -0.78
N PRO A 149 -29.53 -16.68 0.45
CA PRO A 149 -29.80 -18.12 0.63
C PRO A 149 -31.12 -18.58 0.00
N GLU A 150 -32.15 -17.77 0.12
CA GLU A 150 -33.47 -18.10 -0.40
C GLU A 150 -33.45 -18.24 -1.93
N ARG A 151 -32.80 -17.30 -2.62
CA ARG A 151 -32.68 -17.31 -4.07
C ARG A 151 -31.80 -18.43 -4.59
N LEU A 152 -30.75 -18.78 -3.83
CA LEU A 152 -29.91 -19.93 -4.16
C LEU A 152 -30.69 -21.24 -4.03
N ALA A 153 -31.53 -21.37 -2.98
CA ALA A 153 -32.37 -22.55 -2.79
C ALA A 153 -33.41 -22.71 -3.91
N ASP A 154 -34.03 -21.60 -4.35
CA ASP A 154 -35.02 -21.60 -5.42
C ASP A 154 -34.45 -22.15 -6.75
N ILE A 155 -33.17 -21.93 -7.01
CA ILE A 155 -32.52 -22.42 -8.24
C ILE A 155 -31.72 -23.72 -8.03
N GLY A 156 -31.80 -24.33 -6.84
CA GLY A 156 -31.07 -25.57 -6.51
C GLY A 156 -29.56 -25.43 -6.45
N MET A 157 -29.03 -24.24 -6.17
CA MET A 157 -27.61 -23.93 -6.04
C MET A 157 -27.23 -23.76 -4.57
N THR A 158 -26.10 -24.31 -4.17
CA THR A 158 -25.54 -24.05 -2.83
C THR A 158 -24.57 -22.86 -2.87
N ALA A 159 -24.30 -22.26 -1.68
CA ALA A 159 -23.29 -21.23 -1.57
C ALA A 159 -21.88 -21.74 -2.00
N ARG A 160 -21.62 -23.03 -1.86
CA ARG A 160 -20.40 -23.67 -2.34
C ARG A 160 -20.31 -23.73 -3.86
N ASP A 161 -21.42 -24.09 -4.52
CA ASP A 161 -21.49 -24.11 -5.99
C ASP A 161 -21.28 -22.71 -6.55
N LEU A 162 -21.87 -21.69 -5.89
CA LEU A 162 -21.65 -20.29 -6.23
C LEU A 162 -20.16 -19.90 -6.08
N ALA A 163 -19.53 -20.23 -4.95
CA ALA A 163 -18.11 -19.93 -4.72
C ALA A 163 -17.22 -20.57 -5.77
N GLN A 164 -17.43 -21.84 -6.09
CA GLN A 164 -16.68 -22.55 -7.13
C GLN A 164 -16.86 -21.90 -8.51
N SER A 165 -18.09 -21.50 -8.83
CA SER A 165 -18.34 -20.79 -10.11
C SER A 165 -17.59 -19.46 -10.17
N LEU A 166 -17.54 -18.71 -9.06
CA LEU A 166 -16.79 -17.45 -8.98
C LEU A 166 -15.28 -17.64 -9.05
N ASP A 167 -14.75 -18.73 -8.48
CA ASP A 167 -13.32 -19.05 -8.53
C ASP A 167 -12.85 -19.25 -9.98
N VAL A 168 -13.67 -19.83 -10.85
CA VAL A 168 -13.36 -19.96 -12.29
C VAL A 168 -13.13 -18.60 -12.94
N TYR A 169 -13.92 -17.59 -12.53
CA TYR A 169 -13.80 -16.23 -13.08
C TYR A 169 -12.64 -15.44 -12.48
N ASN A 170 -12.26 -15.72 -11.24
CA ASN A 170 -11.23 -14.97 -10.53
C ASN A 170 -9.83 -15.59 -10.71
N ASP A 171 -9.58 -16.73 -10.11
CA ASP A 171 -8.26 -17.39 -10.05
C ASP A 171 -8.15 -18.63 -10.92
N GLY A 172 -9.28 -19.17 -11.33
CA GLY A 172 -9.40 -20.47 -11.96
C GLY A 172 -9.50 -21.62 -10.95
N ILE A 173 -9.99 -22.76 -11.41
CA ILE A 173 -10.12 -23.98 -10.62
C ILE A 173 -9.19 -25.03 -11.19
N ARG A 174 -8.35 -25.63 -10.33
CA ARG A 174 -7.58 -26.81 -10.67
C ARG A 174 -8.54 -28.00 -10.83
N ILE A 175 -8.55 -28.59 -12.03
CA ILE A 175 -9.42 -29.74 -12.35
C ILE A 175 -8.69 -31.04 -12.05
N LEU A 176 -7.49 -31.22 -12.62
CA LEU A 176 -6.70 -32.44 -12.51
C LEU A 176 -5.24 -32.20 -12.91
N GLU A 177 -4.39 -33.17 -12.68
CA GLU A 177 -3.04 -33.23 -13.22
C GLU A 177 -3.00 -34.16 -14.41
N ILE A 178 -2.36 -33.75 -15.49
CA ILE A 178 -2.16 -34.56 -16.69
C ILE A 178 -0.67 -34.79 -16.92
N PRO A 179 -0.28 -36.00 -17.35
CA PRO A 179 1.09 -36.28 -17.77
C PRO A 179 1.36 -35.63 -19.13
N PHE A 180 2.35 -34.75 -19.19
CA PHE A 180 2.79 -34.11 -20.42
C PHE A 180 4.32 -34.10 -20.46
N GLU A 181 4.91 -34.66 -21.51
CA GLU A 181 6.36 -34.78 -21.70
C GLU A 181 7.12 -35.33 -20.47
N GLY A 182 6.55 -36.35 -19.81
CA GLY A 182 7.16 -37.01 -18.64
C GLY A 182 7.07 -36.20 -17.32
N ARG A 183 6.30 -35.10 -17.31
CA ARG A 183 6.00 -34.30 -16.11
C ARG A 183 4.50 -34.25 -15.89
N LEU A 184 4.10 -34.16 -14.62
CA LEU A 184 2.71 -33.83 -14.29
C LEU A 184 2.53 -32.32 -14.35
N ILE A 185 1.56 -31.87 -15.15
CA ILE A 185 1.15 -30.48 -15.24
C ILE A 185 -0.28 -30.31 -14.74
N GLU A 186 -0.55 -29.19 -14.09
CA GLU A 186 -1.88 -28.88 -13.59
C GLU A 186 -2.77 -28.35 -14.73
N LEU A 187 -3.96 -28.93 -14.85
CA LEU A 187 -5.01 -28.42 -15.73
C LEU A 187 -5.90 -27.45 -14.93
N VAL A 188 -5.87 -26.19 -15.30
CA VAL A 188 -6.64 -25.14 -14.64
C VAL A 188 -7.71 -24.61 -15.58
N LEU A 189 -8.97 -24.68 -15.14
CA LEU A 189 -10.09 -24.04 -15.82
C LEU A 189 -10.17 -22.59 -15.39
N THR A 190 -10.08 -21.67 -16.31
CA THR A 190 -10.21 -20.22 -16.06
C THR A 190 -11.07 -19.56 -17.12
N SER A 191 -11.76 -18.50 -16.75
CA SER A 191 -12.49 -17.66 -17.69
C SER A 191 -11.55 -16.70 -18.43
N ASN A 192 -11.97 -16.22 -19.59
CA ASN A 192 -11.28 -15.13 -20.26
C ASN A 192 -11.42 -13.84 -19.44
N LYS A 193 -10.34 -13.42 -18.77
CA LYS A 193 -10.28 -12.31 -17.79
C LYS A 193 -10.60 -10.92 -18.36
N ALA A 194 -10.86 -10.78 -19.66
CA ALA A 194 -11.07 -9.49 -20.29
C ALA A 194 -12.29 -8.70 -19.77
N ASN A 195 -13.24 -9.35 -19.09
CA ASN A 195 -14.54 -8.76 -18.80
C ASN A 195 -14.88 -8.56 -17.32
N THR A 196 -13.96 -8.78 -16.36
CA THR A 196 -14.30 -8.72 -14.93
C THR A 196 -13.76 -7.50 -14.18
N ASN A 197 -13.27 -6.49 -14.90
CA ASN A 197 -12.62 -5.32 -14.28
C ASN A 197 -13.61 -4.26 -13.74
N LYS A 198 -14.90 -4.38 -14.03
CA LYS A 198 -15.94 -3.45 -13.57
C LYS A 198 -16.99 -4.18 -12.73
N ILE A 199 -17.54 -3.48 -11.73
CA ILE A 199 -18.60 -4.04 -10.87
C ILE A 199 -19.82 -4.49 -11.67
N ASP A 200 -20.16 -3.75 -12.72
CA ASP A 200 -21.31 -4.08 -13.56
C ASP A 200 -21.05 -5.36 -14.38
N ASP A 201 -19.82 -5.64 -14.75
CA ASP A 201 -19.44 -6.89 -15.41
C ASP A 201 -19.60 -8.06 -14.42
N LEU A 202 -19.23 -7.86 -13.14
CA LEU A 202 -19.44 -8.86 -12.08
C LEU A 202 -20.93 -9.13 -11.83
N LYS A 203 -21.77 -8.10 -11.77
CA LYS A 203 -23.22 -8.25 -11.60
C LYS A 203 -23.88 -9.07 -12.71
N ASN A 204 -23.35 -8.98 -13.92
CA ASN A 204 -23.86 -9.68 -15.10
C ASN A 204 -23.16 -11.02 -15.37
N LEU A 205 -22.25 -11.48 -14.47
CA LEU A 205 -21.60 -12.78 -14.62
C LEU A 205 -22.65 -13.90 -14.75
N PRO A 206 -22.56 -14.74 -15.82
CA PRO A 206 -23.46 -15.88 -15.98
C PRO A 206 -23.01 -17.03 -15.08
N LEU A 207 -23.94 -17.55 -14.30
CA LEU A 207 -23.78 -18.76 -13.52
C LEU A 207 -24.55 -19.88 -14.23
N ILE A 208 -23.92 -21.03 -14.41
CA ILE A 208 -24.53 -22.21 -15.04
C ILE A 208 -25.12 -23.09 -13.96
N LEU A 209 -26.43 -23.32 -14.01
CA LEU A 209 -27.11 -24.23 -13.11
C LEU A 209 -26.87 -25.69 -13.52
N LYS A 210 -27.15 -26.62 -12.61
CA LYS A 210 -27.13 -28.08 -12.92
C LYS A 210 -28.13 -28.48 -14.02
N THR A 211 -29.17 -27.68 -14.20
CA THR A 211 -30.14 -27.82 -15.29
C THR A 211 -29.64 -27.38 -16.66
N GLY A 212 -28.50 -26.66 -16.71
CA GLY A 212 -27.96 -26.05 -17.92
C GLY A 212 -28.47 -24.62 -18.17
N GLU A 213 -29.37 -24.11 -17.32
CA GLU A 213 -29.86 -22.73 -17.42
C GLU A 213 -28.82 -21.73 -16.94
N LEU A 214 -28.88 -20.50 -17.47
CA LEU A 214 -28.00 -19.40 -17.11
C LEU A 214 -28.73 -18.40 -16.22
N VAL A 215 -28.15 -18.10 -15.06
CA VAL A 215 -28.62 -17.11 -14.10
C VAL A 215 -27.51 -16.07 -13.87
N ARG A 216 -27.89 -14.79 -13.73
CA ARG A 216 -26.92 -13.74 -13.44
C ARG A 216 -26.54 -13.72 -11.95
N LEU A 217 -25.29 -13.44 -11.65
CA LEU A 217 -24.81 -13.33 -10.26
C LEU A 217 -25.67 -12.35 -9.42
N SER A 218 -26.06 -11.22 -10.00
CA SER A 218 -26.92 -10.22 -9.30
C SER A 218 -28.31 -10.72 -8.90
N GLN A 219 -28.78 -11.83 -9.47
CA GLN A 219 -30.07 -12.42 -9.10
C GLN A 219 -29.98 -13.25 -7.81
N VAL A 220 -28.79 -13.76 -7.47
CA VAL A 220 -28.57 -14.71 -6.36
C VAL A 220 -27.63 -14.18 -5.29
N ALA A 221 -27.00 -13.03 -5.49
CA ALA A 221 -26.09 -12.42 -4.52
C ALA A 221 -26.16 -10.89 -4.55
N GLU A 222 -25.89 -10.27 -3.40
CA GLU A 222 -25.58 -8.85 -3.28
C GLU A 222 -24.10 -8.63 -3.52
N ILE A 223 -23.77 -7.57 -4.30
CA ILE A 223 -22.40 -7.25 -4.67
C ILE A 223 -22.08 -5.84 -4.20
N ASP A 224 -21.22 -5.75 -3.19
CA ASP A 224 -20.80 -4.50 -2.57
C ASP A 224 -19.33 -4.22 -2.84
N LEU A 225 -19.01 -2.95 -3.11
CA LEU A 225 -17.63 -2.46 -3.12
C LEU A 225 -17.35 -1.76 -1.80
N ILE A 226 -16.47 -2.32 -1.01
CA ILE A 226 -16.07 -1.72 0.27
C ILE A 226 -14.57 -1.43 0.30
N GLY A 227 -14.19 -0.41 1.07
CA GLY A 227 -12.79 -0.13 1.38
C GLY A 227 -12.36 -0.94 2.60
N VAL A 228 -11.41 -1.85 2.42
CA VAL A 228 -10.87 -2.67 3.51
C VAL A 228 -9.45 -2.24 3.84
N PRO A 229 -9.10 -2.05 5.12
CA PRO A 229 -7.73 -1.76 5.51
C PRO A 229 -6.78 -2.86 5.03
N GLU A 230 -5.75 -2.50 4.28
CA GLU A 230 -4.76 -3.47 3.76
C GLU A 230 -4.01 -4.20 4.87
N GLN A 231 -3.81 -3.53 6.00
CA GLN A 231 -3.08 -4.06 7.13
C GLN A 231 -3.67 -3.58 8.45
N ILE A 232 -3.83 -4.48 9.39
CA ILE A 232 -4.22 -4.19 10.76
C ILE A 232 -3.04 -4.50 11.67
N LYS A 233 -2.50 -3.46 12.34
CA LYS A 233 -1.40 -3.62 13.30
C LYS A 233 -1.90 -3.58 14.74
N ARG A 234 -1.21 -4.33 15.60
CA ARG A 234 -1.41 -4.32 17.04
C ARG A 234 -0.08 -4.09 17.75
N LEU A 235 -0.13 -3.35 18.84
CA LEU A 235 0.96 -3.15 19.77
C LEU A 235 0.43 -3.52 21.16
N SER A 236 1.07 -4.48 21.83
CA SER A 236 0.62 -5.00 23.13
C SER A 236 -0.89 -5.37 23.14
N GLY A 237 -1.35 -6.05 22.09
CA GLY A 237 -2.74 -6.51 21.94
C GLY A 237 -3.73 -5.44 21.44
N ARG A 238 -3.40 -4.15 21.54
CA ARG A 238 -4.27 -3.03 21.12
C ARG A 238 -4.03 -2.66 19.64
N ARG A 239 -5.06 -2.16 18.96
CA ARG A 239 -4.91 -1.61 17.61
C ARG A 239 -3.98 -0.42 17.63
N VAL A 240 -3.12 -0.27 16.61
CA VAL A 240 -2.17 0.84 16.52
C VAL A 240 -2.12 1.42 15.10
N ILE A 241 -2.09 2.74 15.04
CA ILE A 241 -1.67 3.51 13.87
C ILE A 241 -0.41 4.27 14.27
N THR A 242 0.68 4.06 13.56
CA THR A 242 1.95 4.73 13.79
C THR A 242 2.16 5.82 12.75
N LEU A 243 2.26 7.06 13.16
CA LEU A 243 2.72 8.15 12.31
C LEU A 243 4.24 8.19 12.36
N GLN A 244 4.87 8.14 11.20
CA GLN A 244 6.32 8.20 11.05
C GLN A 244 6.67 9.55 10.45
N LEU A 245 7.35 10.39 11.24
CA LEU A 245 7.91 11.66 10.81
C LEU A 245 9.41 11.50 10.59
N ARG A 246 9.87 11.86 9.40
CA ARG A 246 11.28 12.08 9.09
C ARG A 246 11.49 13.56 8.86
N PRO A 247 12.07 14.29 9.82
CA PRO A 247 12.40 15.70 9.64
C PRO A 247 13.52 15.86 8.60
N HIS A 248 13.53 17.01 7.94
CA HIS A 248 14.64 17.40 7.07
C HIS A 248 15.95 17.51 7.85
N GLU A 249 17.08 17.33 7.19
CA GLU A 249 18.40 17.33 7.82
C GLU A 249 18.78 18.66 8.48
N SER A 250 18.14 19.76 8.08
CA SER A 250 18.33 21.11 8.66
C SER A 250 17.77 21.29 10.07
N ILE A 251 16.94 20.38 10.56
CA ILE A 251 16.36 20.43 11.92
C ILE A 251 16.95 19.27 12.70
N SER A 252 17.42 19.51 13.93
CA SER A 252 17.86 18.43 14.83
C SER A 252 16.72 17.47 15.16
N LEU A 253 17.04 16.23 15.54
CA LEU A 253 16.00 15.28 15.91
C LEU A 253 15.31 15.72 17.20
N GLU A 254 16.07 16.30 18.13
CA GLU A 254 15.61 16.82 19.41
C GLU A 254 14.64 17.98 19.22
N ASP A 255 14.99 18.97 18.38
CA ASP A 255 14.08 20.09 18.06
C ASP A 255 12.78 19.62 17.39
N ALA A 256 12.89 18.61 16.54
CA ALA A 256 11.71 18.03 15.89
C ALA A 256 10.81 17.30 16.89
N VAL A 257 11.38 16.62 17.90
CA VAL A 257 10.64 15.99 19.01
C VAL A 257 9.98 17.04 19.89
N LEU A 258 10.72 18.07 20.31
CA LEU A 258 10.19 19.17 21.12
C LEU A 258 9.04 19.88 20.38
N LYS A 259 9.23 20.15 19.09
CA LYS A 259 8.16 20.76 18.26
C LYS A 259 6.94 19.85 18.16
N LEU A 260 7.12 18.54 17.98
CA LEU A 260 6.01 17.58 18.00
C LEU A 260 5.27 17.57 19.34
N GLN A 261 6.02 17.58 20.44
CA GLN A 261 5.46 17.59 21.79
C GLN A 261 4.59 18.83 22.00
N ASN A 262 5.16 20.02 21.81
CA ASN A 262 4.53 21.29 22.17
C ASN A 262 3.43 21.69 21.17
N SER A 263 3.64 21.48 19.85
CA SER A 263 2.73 21.98 18.82
C SER A 263 1.68 20.96 18.37
N VAL A 264 1.89 19.66 18.67
CA VAL A 264 0.97 18.61 18.20
C VAL A 264 0.36 17.85 19.37
N ILE A 265 1.20 17.28 20.26
CA ILE A 265 0.70 16.36 21.28
C ILE A 265 -0.04 17.11 22.38
N GLU A 266 0.60 18.10 23.00
CA GLU A 266 0.00 18.86 24.12
C GLU A 266 -1.34 19.52 23.77
N PRO A 267 -1.50 20.19 22.62
CA PRO A 267 -2.77 20.79 22.26
C PRO A 267 -3.87 19.76 21.99
N LEU A 268 -3.50 18.59 21.44
CA LEU A 268 -4.47 17.59 20.99
C LEU A 268 -4.82 16.57 22.08
N ILE A 269 -3.97 16.39 23.11
CA ILE A 269 -4.17 15.34 24.12
C ILE A 269 -5.48 15.52 24.90
N LYS A 270 -5.93 16.75 25.07
CA LYS A 270 -7.19 17.09 25.77
C LYS A 270 -8.44 16.67 24.97
N ASP A 271 -8.32 16.59 23.66
CA ASP A 271 -9.40 16.24 22.75
C ASP A 271 -9.39 14.73 22.39
N VAL A 272 -8.47 13.95 22.95
CA VAL A 272 -8.36 12.52 22.65
C VAL A 272 -9.45 11.75 23.39
N PRO A 273 -10.26 10.95 22.69
CA PRO A 273 -11.29 10.12 23.32
C PRO A 273 -10.70 9.17 24.36
N SER A 274 -11.47 8.88 25.41
CA SER A 274 -11.10 7.90 26.43
C SER A 274 -10.78 6.55 25.80
N GLY A 275 -9.71 5.89 26.30
CA GLY A 275 -9.26 4.62 25.77
C GLY A 275 -8.25 4.69 24.61
N ILE A 276 -7.96 5.87 24.08
CA ILE A 276 -6.87 6.09 23.13
C ILE A 276 -5.62 6.57 23.87
N SER A 277 -4.46 6.04 23.50
CA SER A 277 -3.16 6.47 24.02
C SER A 277 -2.26 6.89 22.87
N ILE A 278 -1.53 7.98 23.09
CA ILE A 278 -0.56 8.52 22.14
C ILE A 278 0.81 8.45 22.81
N LYS A 279 1.79 7.81 22.15
CA LYS A 279 3.15 7.69 22.63
C LYS A 279 4.15 8.04 21.53
N LEU A 280 5.18 8.80 21.91
CA LEU A 280 6.38 8.96 21.10
C LEU A 280 7.27 7.74 21.30
N SER A 281 7.74 7.13 20.22
CA SER A 281 8.73 6.07 20.23
C SER A 281 9.75 6.29 19.11
N GLY A 282 10.96 5.79 19.28
CA GLY A 282 12.06 5.96 18.31
C GLY A 282 13.36 6.35 19.00
N THR A 283 14.35 6.77 18.26
CA THR A 283 15.74 6.96 18.67
C THR A 283 16.00 7.83 19.93
N PRO A 284 15.12 8.73 20.40
CA PRO A 284 15.36 9.48 21.61
C PRO A 284 14.91 8.83 22.92
N SER A 285 14.33 7.63 22.91
CA SER A 285 13.82 6.98 24.13
C SER A 285 14.90 6.44 25.09
N LYS A 286 16.13 6.93 25.00
CA LYS A 286 17.25 6.63 25.92
C LYS A 286 17.66 7.82 26.77
N LEU A 287 16.78 8.80 26.92
CA LEU A 287 16.99 9.92 27.84
C LEU A 287 15.92 9.86 28.95
N ASP A 288 15.92 8.77 29.69
CA ASP A 288 15.43 8.65 31.08
C ASP A 288 16.48 7.91 31.92
#